data_c5dd9074b5049a195df869c6ac02bb96
#
_entry.id   c5dd9074b5049a195df869c6ac02bb96
#
_cell.length_a   1.000
_cell.length_b   1.000
_cell.length_c   1.000
_cell.angle_alpha   90.00
_cell.angle_beta   90.00
_cell.angle_gamma   90.00
#
_symmetry.space_group_name_H-M   'P 1'
#
loop_
_entity.id
_entity.type
_entity.pdbx_description
1 polymer ?
#
loop_
_entity_poly.entity_id
_entity_poly.type
_entity_poly.pdbx_seq_one_letter_code
_entity_poly.pdbx_strand_id
1 'polypeptide(L)'
;MSEPIPPTDDDCPLSPAQQARNIFCYAGFWCLVYLTAPVTYVGLTHANLLKELGNSDMVANLPHAVYQWLTALPILVAWFFPQPKLLKPLLVWPLVCISSITAAVALAIWWKLSPTVITVVVITHGAVLGTSNGVLLTTLWEVLRRGVSTSRRGHALGVAFGVGPLFACVGSLAQQAMFSTSPMAGMSLGLAFPQNYLVLFAAAAPLMLLETLIAASFVVPLPADEPTGQSRFHEIVGGLRDFFTYRPLVFGAIGYFLVYSGGNAIFDNVSLHAKDVLKEASASSMGTQQFLRFGFKALAGLSLGWLLTKTNPKTMLLTTTLILVIGMCWVLSVTGSWYLISFGLLGAGELFGAYFPNYIATSSSKSQVRANVAYLGLVGSFVGFASVLYGAISDRWGRIASFHTATGILLAAMILMAAALPSRPVPQDLK
;
A
#
# COMPACT_ATOMS: atom_id res chain seq x y z
N MET A 1 17.22 37.32 -16.64
CA MET A 1 16.90 35.92 -16.53
C MET A 1 18.20 35.18 -16.33
N SER A 2 18.50 34.77 -15.09
CA SER A 2 19.69 33.94 -14.80
C SER A 2 19.36 32.53 -15.30
N GLU A 3 20.21 31.97 -16.16
CA GLU A 3 20.11 30.56 -16.54
C GLU A 3 20.05 29.68 -15.28
N PRO A 4 19.16 28.65 -15.25
CA PRO A 4 19.13 27.72 -14.14
C PRO A 4 20.49 27.01 -14.09
N ILE A 5 21.22 27.19 -12.99
CA ILE A 5 22.45 26.47 -12.70
C ILE A 5 22.14 24.98 -12.83
N PRO A 6 22.83 24.26 -13.75
CA PRO A 6 22.59 22.82 -13.86
C PRO A 6 22.91 22.19 -12.51
N PRO A 7 22.06 21.26 -12.01
CA PRO A 7 22.32 20.56 -10.77
C PRO A 7 23.68 19.88 -10.89
N THR A 8 24.62 20.29 -10.05
CA THR A 8 25.92 19.63 -9.95
C THR A 8 25.68 18.21 -9.45
N ASP A 9 26.30 17.20 -10.06
CA ASP A 9 26.24 15.78 -9.62
C ASP A 9 26.88 15.55 -8.24
N ASP A 10 27.25 16.62 -7.56
CA ASP A 10 28.01 16.64 -6.30
C ASP A 10 27.19 16.35 -5.04
N ASP A 11 25.86 16.11 -5.17
CA ASP A 11 24.99 15.86 -4.01
C ASP A 11 25.00 14.38 -3.53
N CYS A 12 25.76 13.50 -4.20
CA CYS A 12 25.89 12.11 -3.84
C CYS A 12 27.35 11.64 -3.82
N PRO A 13 27.86 11.13 -2.67
CA PRO A 13 29.26 10.73 -2.53
C PRO A 13 29.61 9.43 -3.27
N LEU A 14 28.63 8.76 -3.88
CA LEU A 14 28.83 7.51 -4.59
C LEU A 14 29.23 7.71 -6.04
N SER A 15 30.10 6.83 -6.56
CA SER A 15 30.45 6.81 -7.97
C SER A 15 29.23 6.56 -8.88
N PRO A 16 29.29 6.97 -10.17
CA PRO A 16 28.20 6.72 -11.12
C PRO A 16 27.82 5.24 -11.24
N ALA A 17 28.77 4.31 -11.12
CA ALA A 17 28.54 2.88 -11.15
C ALA A 17 27.79 2.38 -9.91
N GLN A 18 28.13 2.90 -8.72
CA GLN A 18 27.42 2.58 -7.48
C GLN A 18 26.00 3.14 -7.49
N GLN A 19 25.80 4.35 -8.01
CA GLN A 19 24.46 4.92 -8.17
C GLN A 19 23.63 4.11 -9.16
N ALA A 20 24.18 3.69 -10.30
CA ALA A 20 23.50 2.81 -11.26
C ALA A 20 23.08 1.47 -10.61
N ARG A 21 23.98 0.87 -9.82
CA ARG A 21 23.67 -0.32 -9.03
C ARG A 21 22.49 -0.09 -8.07
N ASN A 22 22.47 1.02 -7.35
CA ASN A 22 21.38 1.38 -6.44
C ASN A 22 20.04 1.57 -7.18
N ILE A 23 20.06 2.21 -8.35
CA ILE A 23 18.87 2.36 -9.20
C ILE A 23 18.34 0.99 -9.65
N PHE A 24 19.23 0.09 -10.10
CA PHE A 24 18.86 -1.28 -10.49
C PHE A 24 18.30 -2.08 -9.31
N CYS A 25 18.94 -2.00 -8.12
CA CYS A 25 18.44 -2.63 -6.91
C CYS A 25 17.06 -2.08 -6.50
N TYR A 26 16.86 -0.76 -6.59
CA TYR A 26 15.59 -0.12 -6.27
C TYR A 26 14.46 -0.58 -7.21
N ALA A 27 14.72 -0.59 -8.50
CA ALA A 27 13.78 -1.06 -9.50
C ALA A 27 13.46 -2.55 -9.34
N GLY A 28 14.49 -3.40 -9.20
CA GLY A 28 14.33 -4.85 -9.01
C GLY A 28 13.57 -5.19 -7.73
N PHE A 29 13.86 -4.49 -6.63
CA PHE A 29 13.12 -4.61 -5.39
C PHE A 29 11.61 -4.37 -5.59
N TRP A 30 11.25 -3.22 -6.18
CA TRP A 30 9.84 -2.91 -6.42
C TRP A 30 9.17 -3.85 -7.41
N CYS A 31 9.88 -4.32 -8.45
CA CYS A 31 9.34 -5.33 -9.36
C CYS A 31 8.98 -6.63 -8.62
N LEU A 32 9.82 -7.09 -7.68
CA LEU A 32 9.51 -8.29 -6.87
C LEU A 32 8.38 -8.05 -5.87
N VAL A 33 8.37 -6.91 -5.18
CA VAL A 33 7.24 -6.52 -4.29
C VAL A 33 5.92 -6.53 -5.05
N TYR A 34 5.89 -6.02 -6.28
CA TYR A 34 4.70 -6.06 -7.12
C TYR A 34 4.40 -7.46 -7.65
N LEU A 35 5.40 -8.27 -7.98
CA LEU A 35 5.20 -9.67 -8.40
C LEU A 35 4.55 -10.49 -7.28
N THR A 36 4.96 -10.25 -6.03
CA THR A 36 4.41 -10.90 -4.84
C THR A 36 3.14 -10.21 -4.30
N ALA A 37 2.61 -9.21 -5.00
CA ALA A 37 1.43 -8.46 -4.58
C ALA A 37 0.21 -9.32 -4.17
N PRO A 38 -0.10 -10.47 -4.81
CA PRO A 38 -1.15 -11.36 -4.36
C PRO A 38 -1.05 -11.80 -2.89
N VAL A 39 0.16 -11.77 -2.32
CA VAL A 39 0.45 -12.12 -0.91
C VAL A 39 0.80 -10.89 -0.08
N THR A 40 1.57 -9.94 -0.63
CA THR A 40 2.07 -8.77 0.11
C THR A 40 1.04 -7.66 0.29
N TYR A 41 0.08 -7.55 -0.63
CA TYR A 41 -1.09 -6.66 -0.45
C TYR A 41 -2.10 -7.36 0.45
N VAL A 42 -1.88 -7.23 1.76
CA VAL A 42 -2.73 -7.85 2.78
C VAL A 42 -4.18 -7.40 2.61
N GLY A 43 -5.08 -8.37 2.63
CA GLY A 43 -6.53 -8.15 2.47
C GLY A 43 -7.16 -9.29 1.68
N LEU A 44 -7.36 -9.09 0.39
CA LEU A 44 -8.15 -9.97 -0.49
C LEU A 44 -7.80 -11.46 -0.38
N THR A 45 -6.54 -11.84 -0.54
CA THR A 45 -6.10 -13.25 -0.46
C THR A 45 -6.28 -13.82 0.95
N HIS A 46 -5.95 -13.02 1.97
CA HIS A 46 -6.06 -13.41 3.39
C HIS A 46 -7.51 -13.59 3.81
N ALA A 47 -8.37 -12.64 3.43
CA ALA A 47 -9.80 -12.69 3.75
C ALA A 47 -10.47 -13.92 3.14
N ASN A 48 -10.16 -14.23 1.87
CA ASN A 48 -10.70 -15.42 1.22
C ASN A 48 -10.20 -16.72 1.87
N LEU A 49 -8.90 -16.84 2.20
CA LEU A 49 -8.36 -17.98 2.93
C LEU A 49 -9.09 -18.18 4.25
N LEU A 50 -9.27 -17.11 5.04
CA LEU A 50 -9.95 -17.21 6.33
C LEU A 50 -11.44 -17.57 6.18
N LYS A 51 -12.12 -17.10 5.14
CA LYS A 51 -13.50 -17.50 4.84
C LYS A 51 -13.61 -18.97 4.46
N GLU A 52 -12.69 -19.50 3.67
CA GLU A 52 -12.67 -20.92 3.30
C GLU A 52 -12.36 -21.82 4.51
N LEU A 53 -11.65 -21.29 5.52
CA LEU A 53 -11.45 -21.95 6.82
C LEU A 53 -12.68 -21.87 7.75
N GLY A 54 -13.78 -21.21 7.33
CA GLY A 54 -15.04 -21.12 8.07
C GLY A 54 -15.15 -19.94 9.05
N ASN A 55 -14.24 -18.97 8.97
CA ASN A 55 -14.29 -17.79 9.85
C ASN A 55 -15.40 -16.80 9.44
N SER A 56 -15.80 -15.92 10.40
CA SER A 56 -16.71 -14.80 10.15
C SER A 56 -16.06 -13.73 9.25
N ASP A 57 -16.84 -12.80 8.70
CA ASP A 57 -16.34 -11.69 7.90
C ASP A 57 -15.47 -10.75 8.76
N MET A 58 -15.81 -10.57 10.04
CA MET A 58 -14.99 -9.81 10.97
C MET A 58 -13.60 -10.41 11.14
N VAL A 59 -13.49 -11.73 11.36
CA VAL A 59 -12.19 -12.41 11.50
C VAL A 59 -11.43 -12.40 10.17
N ALA A 60 -12.11 -12.55 9.04
CA ALA A 60 -11.51 -12.48 7.71
C ALA A 60 -10.85 -11.12 7.41
N ASN A 61 -11.36 -10.04 7.98
CA ASN A 61 -10.79 -8.68 7.83
C ASN A 61 -9.64 -8.38 8.82
N LEU A 62 -9.43 -9.20 9.87
CA LEU A 62 -8.38 -8.95 10.87
C LEU A 62 -6.95 -8.85 10.31
N PRO A 63 -6.51 -9.68 9.36
CA PRO A 63 -5.15 -9.55 8.79
C PRO A 63 -4.91 -8.15 8.23
N HIS A 64 -5.88 -7.59 7.50
CA HIS A 64 -5.80 -6.25 6.95
C HIS A 64 -5.83 -5.18 8.04
N ALA A 65 -6.70 -5.33 9.03
CA ALA A 65 -6.80 -4.39 10.15
C ALA A 65 -5.48 -4.30 10.93
N VAL A 66 -4.91 -5.45 11.31
CA VAL A 66 -3.66 -5.53 12.06
C VAL A 66 -2.48 -5.02 11.23
N TYR A 67 -2.46 -5.31 9.93
CA TYR A 67 -1.50 -4.71 8.99
C TYR A 67 -1.54 -3.19 9.08
N GLN A 68 -2.72 -2.57 8.97
CA GLN A 68 -2.87 -1.11 9.01
C GLN A 68 -2.44 -0.53 10.36
N TRP A 69 -2.88 -1.10 11.48
CA TRP A 69 -2.49 -0.61 12.81
C TRP A 69 -0.98 -0.58 13.01
N LEU A 70 -0.28 -1.59 12.50
CA LEU A 70 1.16 -1.73 12.70
C LEU A 70 2.01 -0.97 11.69
N THR A 71 1.42 -0.36 10.65
CA THR A 71 2.15 0.58 9.77
C THR A 71 2.57 1.88 10.48
N ALA A 72 2.04 2.17 11.68
CA ALA A 72 2.48 3.29 12.52
C ALA A 72 3.85 3.05 13.19
N LEU A 73 4.26 1.80 13.38
CA LEU A 73 5.50 1.45 14.09
C LEU A 73 6.80 2.08 13.54
N PRO A 74 6.93 2.40 12.23
CA PRO A 74 8.11 3.11 11.71
C PRO A 74 8.46 4.40 12.43
N ILE A 75 7.46 5.09 12.95
CA ILE A 75 7.69 6.32 13.73
C ILE A 75 8.52 5.99 14.98
N LEU A 76 8.18 4.90 15.66
CA LEU A 76 8.93 4.40 16.81
C LEU A 76 10.33 3.95 16.41
N VAL A 77 10.45 3.22 15.29
CA VAL A 77 11.76 2.77 14.79
C VAL A 77 12.66 3.95 14.44
N ALA A 78 12.13 5.01 13.81
CA ALA A 78 12.90 6.21 13.51
C ALA A 78 13.37 6.95 14.78
N TRP A 79 12.63 6.83 15.89
CA TRP A 79 13.02 7.39 17.18
C TRP A 79 14.09 6.57 17.90
N PHE A 80 13.88 5.24 17.98
CA PHE A 80 14.81 4.36 18.71
C PHE A 80 16.08 4.05 17.92
N PHE A 81 16.01 4.10 16.59
CA PHE A 81 17.11 3.72 15.70
C PHE A 81 17.43 4.81 14.66
N PRO A 82 17.76 6.05 15.09
CA PRO A 82 18.02 7.16 14.19
C PRO A 82 19.37 7.03 13.44
N GLN A 83 20.21 6.07 13.81
CA GLN A 83 21.60 5.98 13.36
C GLN A 83 21.67 5.49 11.90
N PRO A 84 22.39 6.20 11.00
CA PRO A 84 22.53 5.81 9.58
C PRO A 84 23.16 4.44 9.38
N LYS A 85 24.03 3.99 10.30
CA LYS A 85 24.63 2.65 10.27
C LYS A 85 23.61 1.52 10.34
N LEU A 86 22.40 1.78 10.86
CA LEU A 86 21.29 0.83 10.95
C LEU A 86 20.41 0.76 9.70
N LEU A 87 20.59 1.65 8.72
CA LEU A 87 19.76 1.66 7.50
C LEU A 87 19.79 0.32 6.77
N LYS A 88 20.97 -0.32 6.66
CA LYS A 88 21.09 -1.61 5.98
C LYS A 88 20.45 -2.76 6.79
N PRO A 89 20.68 -2.94 8.09
CA PRO A 89 19.90 -3.84 8.92
C PRO A 89 18.38 -3.59 8.84
N LEU A 90 17.93 -2.33 8.88
CA LEU A 90 16.51 -1.96 8.79
C LEU A 90 15.87 -2.22 7.41
N LEU A 91 16.67 -2.44 6.36
CA LEU A 91 16.17 -2.97 5.10
C LEU A 91 16.09 -4.50 5.11
N VAL A 92 17.12 -5.17 5.63
CA VAL A 92 17.29 -6.62 5.50
C VAL A 92 16.37 -7.39 6.46
N TRP A 93 16.40 -7.03 7.76
CA TRP A 93 15.66 -7.80 8.78
C TRP A 93 14.13 -7.81 8.58
N PRO A 94 13.47 -6.71 8.24
CA PRO A 94 12.04 -6.73 7.94
C PRO A 94 11.70 -7.69 6.79
N LEU A 95 12.51 -7.75 5.74
CA LEU A 95 12.29 -8.66 4.61
C LEU A 95 12.52 -10.12 4.99
N VAL A 96 13.50 -10.41 5.84
CA VAL A 96 13.68 -11.75 6.41
C VAL A 96 12.44 -12.15 7.22
N CYS A 97 11.89 -11.24 8.03
CA CYS A 97 10.68 -11.50 8.80
C CYS A 97 9.48 -11.75 7.88
N ILE A 98 9.31 -10.94 6.82
CA ILE A 98 8.24 -11.12 5.82
C ILE A 98 8.36 -12.48 5.14
N SER A 99 9.55 -12.83 4.63
CA SER A 99 9.79 -14.12 3.98
C SER A 99 9.51 -15.28 4.93
N SER A 100 10.00 -15.20 6.19
CA SER A 100 9.82 -16.24 7.21
C SER A 100 8.36 -16.46 7.58
N ILE A 101 7.60 -15.40 7.82
CA ILE A 101 6.17 -15.53 8.16
C ILE A 101 5.35 -16.01 6.97
N THR A 102 5.70 -15.61 5.74
CA THR A 102 5.08 -16.11 4.52
C THR A 102 5.32 -17.62 4.35
N ALA A 103 6.55 -18.08 4.59
CA ALA A 103 6.86 -19.48 4.62
C ALA A 103 6.12 -20.23 5.75
N ALA A 104 5.93 -19.59 6.92
CA ALA A 104 5.18 -20.17 8.03
C ALA A 104 3.71 -20.41 7.68
N VAL A 105 3.06 -19.52 6.90
CA VAL A 105 1.69 -19.76 6.39
C VAL A 105 1.68 -21.01 5.50
N ALA A 106 2.61 -21.12 4.55
CA ALA A 106 2.70 -22.29 3.68
C ALA A 106 2.93 -23.57 4.49
N LEU A 107 3.84 -23.56 5.46
CA LEU A 107 4.11 -24.72 6.33
C LEU A 107 2.92 -25.08 7.20
N ALA A 108 2.17 -24.11 7.73
CA ALA A 108 0.97 -24.38 8.52
C ALA A 108 -0.10 -25.13 7.69
N ILE A 109 -0.25 -24.76 6.41
CA ILE A 109 -1.14 -25.44 5.48
C ILE A 109 -0.57 -26.83 5.10
N TRP A 110 0.74 -26.92 4.82
CA TRP A 110 1.41 -28.17 4.46
C TRP A 110 1.26 -29.24 5.55
N TRP A 111 1.46 -28.86 6.81
CA TRP A 111 1.32 -29.77 7.97
C TRP A 111 -0.14 -30.01 8.37
N LYS A 112 -1.10 -29.44 7.61
CA LYS A 112 -2.54 -29.58 7.88
C LYS A 112 -2.90 -29.23 9.34
N LEU A 113 -2.33 -28.11 9.83
CA LEU A 113 -2.66 -27.65 11.18
C LEU A 113 -4.14 -27.26 11.29
N SER A 114 -4.66 -27.17 12.50
CA SER A 114 -6.08 -26.84 12.71
C SER A 114 -6.44 -25.48 12.08
N PRO A 115 -7.67 -25.29 11.62
CA PRO A 115 -8.15 -24.01 11.05
C PRO A 115 -7.85 -22.82 11.97
N THR A 116 -7.98 -22.99 13.28
CA THR A 116 -7.67 -21.94 14.27
C THR A 116 -6.20 -21.54 14.24
N VAL A 117 -5.28 -22.52 14.17
CA VAL A 117 -3.83 -22.24 14.11
C VAL A 117 -3.48 -21.53 12.81
N ILE A 118 -4.01 -22.00 11.67
CA ILE A 118 -3.80 -21.33 10.36
C ILE A 118 -4.34 -19.90 10.42
N THR A 119 -5.52 -19.67 11.00
CA THR A 119 -6.10 -18.34 11.18
C THR A 119 -5.16 -17.42 11.97
N VAL A 120 -4.62 -17.87 13.10
CA VAL A 120 -3.68 -17.09 13.92
C VAL A 120 -2.41 -16.77 13.13
N VAL A 121 -1.85 -17.74 12.39
CA VAL A 121 -0.65 -17.52 11.57
C VAL A 121 -0.91 -16.50 10.46
N VAL A 122 -2.07 -16.53 9.81
CA VAL A 122 -2.46 -15.58 8.76
C VAL A 122 -2.67 -14.16 9.32
N ILE A 123 -3.25 -14.02 10.52
CA ILE A 123 -3.35 -12.72 11.20
C ILE A 123 -1.96 -12.21 11.58
N THR A 124 -1.09 -13.09 12.09
CA THR A 124 0.31 -12.75 12.40
C THR A 124 1.08 -12.35 11.15
N HIS A 125 0.82 -12.99 10.00
CA HIS A 125 1.38 -12.57 8.71
C HIS A 125 1.02 -11.11 8.41
N GLY A 126 -0.25 -10.72 8.56
CA GLY A 126 -0.68 -9.33 8.42
C GLY A 126 0.06 -8.37 9.37
N ALA A 127 0.25 -8.77 10.63
CA ALA A 127 0.99 -8.01 11.64
C ALA A 127 2.46 -7.76 11.25
N VAL A 128 3.15 -8.83 10.85
CA VAL A 128 4.57 -8.77 10.45
C VAL A 128 4.72 -7.93 9.18
N LEU A 129 3.82 -8.09 8.20
CA LEU A 129 3.87 -7.27 6.99
C LEU A 129 3.62 -5.78 7.29
N GLY A 130 2.64 -5.46 8.13
CA GLY A 130 2.36 -4.06 8.51
C GLY A 130 3.56 -3.38 9.15
N THR A 131 4.13 -4.03 10.17
CA THR A 131 5.34 -3.56 10.85
C THR A 131 6.51 -3.40 9.88
N SER A 132 6.77 -4.43 9.11
CA SER A 132 7.94 -4.50 8.22
C SER A 132 7.82 -3.50 7.07
N ASN A 133 6.67 -3.43 6.40
CA ASN A 133 6.46 -2.50 5.29
C ASN A 133 6.59 -1.04 5.73
N GLY A 134 6.10 -0.71 6.90
CA GLY A 134 6.28 0.63 7.43
C GLY A 134 7.76 0.99 7.61
N VAL A 135 8.58 0.08 8.19
CA VAL A 135 10.03 0.27 8.35
C VAL A 135 10.73 0.33 6.99
N LEU A 136 10.39 -0.58 6.09
CA LEU A 136 10.98 -0.67 4.76
C LEU A 136 10.76 0.60 3.94
N LEU A 137 9.53 1.10 3.87
CA LEU A 137 9.20 2.28 3.07
C LEU A 137 10.00 3.50 3.51
N THR A 138 10.06 3.78 4.82
CA THR A 138 10.84 4.91 5.35
C THR A 138 12.33 4.74 5.09
N THR A 139 12.86 3.52 5.26
CA THR A 139 14.28 3.21 5.07
C THR A 139 14.68 3.24 3.59
N LEU A 140 13.84 2.73 2.68
CA LEU A 140 14.08 2.76 1.23
C LEU A 140 14.17 4.19 0.69
N TRP A 141 13.30 5.10 1.16
CA TRP A 141 13.39 6.51 0.79
C TRP A 141 14.70 7.13 1.24
N GLU A 142 15.16 6.81 2.45
CA GLU A 142 16.43 7.33 2.96
C GLU A 142 17.63 6.75 2.17
N VAL A 143 17.61 5.45 1.85
CA VAL A 143 18.65 4.82 1.03
C VAL A 143 18.67 5.40 -0.38
N LEU A 144 17.52 5.63 -1.00
CA LEU A 144 17.44 6.28 -2.31
C LEU A 144 18.01 7.69 -2.25
N ARG A 145 17.66 8.47 -1.20
CA ARG A 145 18.14 9.84 -1.01
C ARG A 145 19.66 9.92 -0.85
N ARG A 146 20.25 8.99 -0.11
CA ARG A 146 21.70 8.97 0.17
C ARG A 146 22.50 8.32 -0.97
N GLY A 147 21.90 7.34 -1.66
CA GLY A 147 22.61 6.48 -2.61
C GLY A 147 22.40 6.82 -4.08
N VAL A 148 21.60 7.85 -4.40
CA VAL A 148 21.32 8.29 -5.77
C VAL A 148 21.22 9.81 -5.82
N SER A 149 21.93 10.46 -6.76
CA SER A 149 21.89 11.90 -6.96
C SER A 149 20.49 12.40 -7.33
N THR A 150 20.18 13.64 -6.97
CA THR A 150 18.85 14.25 -7.19
C THR A 150 18.43 14.17 -8.65
N SER A 151 19.37 14.38 -9.59
CA SER A 151 19.14 14.31 -11.03
C SER A 151 18.69 12.93 -11.52
N ARG A 152 19.12 11.83 -10.86
CA ARG A 152 18.84 10.43 -11.25
C ARG A 152 17.69 9.78 -10.47
N ARG A 153 17.24 10.36 -9.35
CA ARG A 153 16.13 9.79 -8.52
C ARG A 153 14.83 9.66 -9.31
N GLY A 154 14.53 10.65 -10.17
CA GLY A 154 13.35 10.60 -11.04
C GLY A 154 13.34 9.38 -11.94
N HIS A 155 14.49 8.97 -12.48
CA HIS A 155 14.61 7.75 -13.27
C HIS A 155 14.37 6.49 -12.43
N ALA A 156 14.97 6.39 -11.24
CA ALA A 156 14.75 5.26 -10.33
C ALA A 156 13.25 5.07 -9.97
N LEU A 157 12.58 6.17 -9.63
CA LEU A 157 11.14 6.17 -9.33
C LEU A 157 10.28 5.84 -10.55
N GLY A 158 10.63 6.38 -11.72
CA GLY A 158 9.94 6.11 -12.98
C GLY A 158 9.98 4.64 -13.36
N VAL A 159 11.12 3.99 -13.23
CA VAL A 159 11.24 2.54 -13.49
C VAL A 159 10.49 1.73 -12.43
N ALA A 160 10.68 2.03 -11.14
CA ALA A 160 10.06 1.28 -10.05
C ALA A 160 8.53 1.31 -10.09
N PHE A 161 7.94 2.49 -10.27
CA PHE A 161 6.50 2.69 -10.23
C PHE A 161 5.81 2.68 -11.61
N GLY A 162 6.58 2.76 -12.70
CA GLY A 162 6.06 2.55 -14.05
C GLY A 162 6.03 1.08 -14.46
N VAL A 163 7.11 0.33 -14.16
CA VAL A 163 7.23 -1.08 -14.53
C VAL A 163 6.66 -2.01 -13.45
N GLY A 164 6.79 -1.63 -12.17
CA GLY A 164 6.32 -2.43 -11.04
C GLY A 164 4.89 -2.95 -11.18
N PRO A 165 3.87 -2.12 -11.46
CA PRO A 165 2.50 -2.59 -11.62
C PRO A 165 2.29 -3.66 -12.70
N LEU A 166 3.13 -3.71 -13.74
CA LEU A 166 3.10 -4.79 -14.75
C LEU A 166 3.49 -6.13 -14.12
N PHE A 167 4.47 -6.13 -13.20
CA PHE A 167 4.81 -7.33 -12.42
C PHE A 167 3.67 -7.76 -11.50
N ALA A 168 2.90 -6.82 -10.95
CA ALA A 168 1.69 -7.17 -10.20
C ALA A 168 0.64 -7.86 -11.08
N CYS A 169 0.49 -7.43 -12.34
CA CYS A 169 -0.38 -8.13 -13.29
C CYS A 169 0.12 -9.55 -13.55
N VAL A 170 1.44 -9.77 -13.70
CA VAL A 170 2.03 -11.11 -13.88
C VAL A 170 1.76 -11.98 -12.64
N GLY A 171 2.01 -11.46 -11.42
CA GLY A 171 1.71 -12.16 -10.17
C GLY A 171 0.23 -12.52 -10.03
N SER A 172 -0.65 -11.62 -10.47
CA SER A 172 -2.10 -11.83 -10.45
C SER A 172 -2.55 -12.92 -11.43
N LEU A 173 -1.93 -12.99 -12.63
CA LEU A 173 -2.18 -14.06 -13.59
C LEU A 173 -1.68 -15.41 -13.06
N ALA A 174 -0.51 -15.44 -12.42
CA ALA A 174 -0.01 -16.65 -11.76
C ALA A 174 -0.97 -17.09 -10.65
N GLN A 175 -1.47 -16.17 -9.83
CA GLN A 175 -2.51 -16.47 -8.83
C GLN A 175 -3.76 -17.01 -9.50
N GLN A 176 -4.23 -16.41 -10.60
CA GLN A 176 -5.42 -16.90 -11.33
C GLN A 176 -5.23 -18.33 -11.81
N ALA A 177 -4.04 -18.68 -12.33
CA ALA A 177 -3.75 -20.04 -12.76
C ALA A 177 -3.80 -21.05 -11.59
N MET A 178 -3.42 -20.67 -10.38
CA MET A 178 -3.45 -21.50 -9.18
C MET A 178 -4.87 -21.71 -8.64
N PHE A 179 -5.75 -20.72 -8.77
CA PHE A 179 -7.06 -20.69 -8.13
C PHE A 179 -8.23 -21.01 -9.06
N SER A 180 -8.05 -20.89 -10.38
CA SER A 180 -9.12 -21.16 -11.34
C SER A 180 -9.46 -22.64 -11.37
N THR A 181 -10.74 -22.94 -11.21
CA THR A 181 -11.31 -24.28 -11.40
C THR A 181 -11.81 -24.49 -12.83
N SER A 182 -11.97 -23.41 -13.59
CA SER A 182 -12.39 -23.45 -15.00
C SER A 182 -11.23 -22.97 -15.88
N PRO A 183 -10.90 -23.68 -16.97
CA PRO A 183 -9.81 -23.30 -17.85
C PRO A 183 -10.18 -22.06 -18.68
N MET A 184 -10.28 -20.89 -18.05
CA MET A 184 -10.28 -19.64 -18.78
C MET A 184 -8.90 -19.52 -19.43
N ALA A 185 -8.86 -19.70 -20.76
CA ALA A 185 -7.65 -19.65 -21.59
C ALA A 185 -6.57 -20.72 -21.33
N GLY A 186 -6.91 -21.92 -20.86
CA GLY A 186 -5.96 -23.04 -20.77
C GLY A 186 -4.92 -22.95 -19.66
N MET A 187 -5.04 -22.01 -18.70
CA MET A 187 -4.05 -21.74 -17.65
C MET A 187 -4.50 -22.17 -16.25
N SER A 188 -5.31 -23.22 -16.09
CA SER A 188 -5.64 -23.73 -14.75
C SER A 188 -4.66 -24.83 -14.33
N LEU A 189 -4.10 -24.72 -13.11
CA LEU A 189 -3.31 -25.78 -12.49
C LEU A 189 -4.16 -26.83 -11.78
N GLY A 190 -5.50 -26.63 -11.72
CA GLY A 190 -6.43 -27.57 -11.09
C GLY A 190 -6.20 -27.77 -9.57
N LEU A 191 -5.61 -26.79 -8.89
CA LEU A 191 -5.31 -26.89 -7.47
C LEU A 191 -6.57 -26.64 -6.63
N ALA A 192 -6.94 -27.63 -5.83
CA ALA A 192 -8.05 -27.49 -4.88
C ALA A 192 -7.59 -26.80 -3.59
N PHE A 193 -8.55 -26.31 -2.80
CA PHE A 193 -8.30 -25.87 -1.42
C PHE A 193 -7.84 -27.04 -0.54
N PRO A 194 -6.82 -26.88 0.28
CA PRO A 194 -6.02 -25.67 0.52
C PRO A 194 -4.71 -25.59 -0.31
N GLN A 195 -4.49 -26.50 -1.28
CA GLN A 195 -3.23 -26.59 -2.04
C GLN A 195 -2.96 -25.34 -2.88
N ASN A 196 -3.98 -24.68 -3.39
CA ASN A 196 -3.87 -23.43 -4.13
C ASN A 196 -3.20 -22.32 -3.27
N TYR A 197 -3.62 -22.17 -2.01
CA TYR A 197 -2.98 -21.25 -1.07
C TYR A 197 -1.58 -21.69 -0.68
N LEU A 198 -1.38 -22.99 -0.42
CA LEU A 198 -0.06 -23.56 -0.14
C LEU A 198 0.95 -23.17 -1.22
N VAL A 199 0.63 -23.42 -2.49
CA VAL A 199 1.53 -23.13 -3.61
C VAL A 199 1.77 -21.64 -3.75
N LEU A 200 0.73 -20.80 -3.57
CA LEU A 200 0.86 -19.35 -3.63
C LEU A 200 1.85 -18.81 -2.58
N PHE A 201 1.66 -19.17 -1.29
CA PHE A 201 2.53 -18.71 -0.21
C PHE A 201 3.93 -19.34 -0.31
N ALA A 202 4.05 -20.60 -0.70
CA ALA A 202 5.33 -21.28 -0.90
C ALA A 202 6.15 -20.70 -2.05
N ALA A 203 5.49 -20.22 -3.13
CA ALA A 203 6.15 -19.55 -4.23
C ALA A 203 6.54 -18.10 -3.89
N ALA A 204 5.75 -17.40 -3.08
CA ALA A 204 6.03 -16.03 -2.69
C ALA A 204 7.22 -15.92 -1.73
N ALA A 205 7.37 -16.83 -0.76
CA ALA A 205 8.42 -16.75 0.24
C ALA A 205 9.87 -16.69 -0.32
N PRO A 206 10.29 -17.51 -1.31
CA PRO A 206 11.63 -17.40 -1.89
C PRO A 206 11.79 -16.11 -2.74
N LEU A 207 10.75 -15.59 -3.35
CA LEU A 207 10.80 -14.30 -4.05
C LEU A 207 11.07 -13.16 -3.06
N MET A 208 10.44 -13.18 -1.88
CA MET A 208 10.70 -12.22 -0.80
C MET A 208 12.12 -12.39 -0.20
N LEU A 209 12.65 -13.61 -0.18
CA LEU A 209 14.06 -13.83 0.17
C LEU A 209 14.99 -13.22 -0.90
N LEU A 210 14.63 -13.29 -2.18
CA LEU A 210 15.37 -12.60 -3.25
C LEU A 210 15.29 -11.08 -3.10
N GLU A 211 14.16 -10.52 -2.67
CA GLU A 211 14.06 -9.10 -2.30
C GLU A 211 15.06 -8.73 -1.20
N THR A 212 15.25 -9.62 -0.22
CA THR A 212 16.24 -9.47 0.86
C THR A 212 17.67 -9.40 0.32
N LEU A 213 18.01 -10.25 -0.65
CA LEU A 213 19.34 -10.24 -1.28
C LEU A 213 19.58 -8.97 -2.07
N ILE A 214 18.56 -8.48 -2.79
CA ILE A 214 18.60 -7.19 -3.49
C ILE A 214 18.77 -6.05 -2.48
N ALA A 215 18.00 -6.06 -1.39
CA ALA A 215 18.11 -5.05 -0.33
C ALA A 215 19.50 -5.03 0.33
N ALA A 216 20.09 -6.19 0.58
CA ALA A 216 21.46 -6.32 1.08
C ALA A 216 22.51 -5.77 0.09
N SER A 217 22.18 -5.69 -1.19
CA SER A 217 23.06 -5.24 -2.26
C SER A 217 23.15 -3.72 -2.42
N PHE A 218 22.29 -2.94 -1.76
CA PHE A 218 22.40 -1.47 -1.78
C PHE A 218 23.72 -0.98 -1.21
N VAL A 219 24.29 0.02 -1.85
CA VAL A 219 25.44 0.78 -1.34
C VAL A 219 24.92 2.02 -0.64
N VAL A 220 25.06 2.05 0.70
CA VAL A 220 24.58 3.17 1.53
C VAL A 220 25.79 3.94 2.04
N PRO A 221 25.99 5.20 1.60
CA PRO A 221 27.06 6.03 2.18
C PRO A 221 26.72 6.39 3.62
N LEU A 222 27.69 6.19 4.50
CA LEU A 222 27.59 6.63 5.89
C LEU A 222 28.12 8.08 5.97
N PRO A 223 27.43 8.98 6.68
CA PRO A 223 27.96 10.32 6.93
C PRO A 223 29.19 10.23 7.83
N ALA A 224 30.18 11.10 7.59
CA ALA A 224 31.40 11.14 8.38
C ALA A 224 31.11 11.59 9.82
N ASP A 225 30.19 12.55 10.02
CA ASP A 225 29.78 13.07 11.31
C ASP A 225 28.29 13.44 11.28
N GLU A 226 27.46 12.73 12.04
CA GLU A 226 26.11 13.22 12.38
C GLU A 226 26.11 13.75 13.82
N PRO A 227 25.60 14.97 14.06
CA PRO A 227 25.47 15.49 15.42
C PRO A 227 24.51 14.58 16.21
N THR A 228 25.07 13.84 17.14
CA THR A 228 24.32 13.09 18.15
C THR A 228 23.92 14.06 19.24
N GLY A 229 22.69 14.52 19.32
CA GLY A 229 22.37 15.26 20.52
C GLY A 229 21.12 16.11 20.63
N GLN A 230 20.29 16.25 19.63
CA GLN A 230 19.01 16.92 19.87
C GLN A 230 17.91 15.90 20.17
N SER A 231 17.13 16.14 21.22
CA SER A 231 15.94 15.36 21.58
C SER A 231 14.89 15.49 20.46
N ARG A 232 14.98 14.59 19.47
CA ARG A 232 14.06 14.53 18.32
C ARG A 232 12.60 14.37 18.77
N PHE A 233 12.37 13.91 19.99
CA PHE A 233 11.03 13.77 20.56
C PHE A 233 10.31 15.13 20.68
N HIS A 234 10.99 16.16 21.17
CA HIS A 234 10.42 17.51 21.26
C HIS A 234 10.10 18.12 19.89
N GLU A 235 10.96 17.87 18.91
CA GLU A 235 10.75 18.32 17.53
C GLU A 235 9.53 17.64 16.89
N ILE A 236 9.35 16.34 17.14
CA ILE A 236 8.24 15.56 16.60
C ILE A 236 6.91 15.96 17.28
N VAL A 237 6.89 16.11 18.61
CA VAL A 237 5.68 16.52 19.33
C VAL A 237 5.28 17.95 18.96
N GLY A 238 6.25 18.85 18.84
CA GLY A 238 6.02 20.22 18.35
C GLY A 238 5.46 20.22 16.93
N GLY A 239 6.08 19.48 16.02
CA GLY A 239 5.61 19.34 14.64
C GLY A 239 4.22 18.73 14.52
N LEU A 240 3.88 17.77 15.40
CA LEU A 240 2.53 17.20 15.44
C LEU A 240 1.48 18.25 15.85
N ARG A 241 1.78 19.06 16.83
CA ARG A 241 0.92 20.19 17.22
C ARG A 241 0.73 21.17 16.07
N ASP A 242 1.80 21.54 15.37
CA ASP A 242 1.76 22.45 14.23
C ASP A 242 0.96 21.85 13.07
N PHE A 243 1.08 20.55 12.82
CA PHE A 243 0.28 19.82 11.84
C PHE A 243 -1.22 19.96 12.12
N PHE A 244 -1.65 19.77 13.37
CA PHE A 244 -3.06 19.83 13.74
C PHE A 244 -3.59 21.26 13.94
N THR A 245 -2.78 22.28 13.83
CA THR A 245 -3.23 23.69 13.86
C THR A 245 -3.45 24.26 12.45
N TYR A 246 -2.79 23.72 11.41
CA TYR A 246 -2.90 24.22 10.06
C TYR A 246 -4.05 23.58 9.28
N ARG A 247 -5.13 24.34 9.02
CA ARG A 247 -6.39 23.83 8.43
C ARG A 247 -6.22 22.94 7.18
N PRO A 248 -5.39 23.29 6.14
CA PRO A 248 -5.21 22.42 4.98
C PRO A 248 -4.63 21.04 5.34
N LEU A 249 -3.72 20.96 6.31
CA LEU A 249 -3.14 19.70 6.78
C LEU A 249 -4.18 18.86 7.54
N VAL A 250 -4.93 19.49 8.46
CA VAL A 250 -5.98 18.82 9.25
C VAL A 250 -7.07 18.25 8.35
N PHE A 251 -7.66 19.09 7.49
CA PHE A 251 -8.74 18.62 6.60
C PHE A 251 -8.22 17.65 5.53
N GLY A 252 -6.96 17.80 5.09
CA GLY A 252 -6.28 16.83 4.24
C GLY A 252 -6.14 15.47 4.92
N ALA A 253 -5.74 15.44 6.20
CA ALA A 253 -5.60 14.21 6.99
C ALA A 253 -6.96 13.54 7.27
N ILE A 254 -7.99 14.32 7.63
CA ILE A 254 -9.35 13.80 7.81
C ILE A 254 -9.88 13.23 6.48
N GLY A 255 -9.71 13.96 5.38
CA GLY A 255 -10.07 13.49 4.04
C GLY A 255 -9.36 12.19 3.67
N TYR A 256 -8.06 12.10 3.94
CA TYR A 256 -7.27 10.88 3.74
C TYR A 256 -7.82 9.70 4.55
N PHE A 257 -8.06 9.90 5.84
CA PHE A 257 -8.64 8.87 6.71
C PHE A 257 -9.99 8.37 6.19
N LEU A 258 -10.89 9.29 5.83
CA LEU A 258 -12.21 8.93 5.32
C LEU A 258 -12.14 8.21 3.97
N VAL A 259 -11.32 8.70 3.02
CA VAL A 259 -11.17 8.07 1.70
C VAL A 259 -10.50 6.70 1.82
N TYR A 260 -9.48 6.59 2.68
CA TYR A 260 -8.82 5.31 2.91
C TYR A 260 -9.78 4.30 3.58
N SER A 261 -10.55 4.75 4.58
CA SER A 261 -11.56 3.93 5.24
C SER A 261 -12.66 3.48 4.26
N GLY A 262 -13.23 4.40 3.48
CA GLY A 262 -14.33 4.06 2.57
C GLY A 262 -13.90 3.36 1.28
N GLY A 263 -12.67 3.57 0.82
CA GLY A 263 -12.19 3.07 -0.48
C GLY A 263 -11.30 1.83 -0.40
N ASN A 264 -10.40 1.73 0.59
CA ASN A 264 -9.45 0.62 0.67
C ASN A 264 -9.87 -0.44 1.70
N ALA A 265 -10.29 -0.04 2.90
CA ALA A 265 -10.67 -0.99 3.96
C ALA A 265 -11.87 -1.88 3.60
N ILE A 266 -12.70 -1.47 2.64
CA ILE A 266 -13.86 -2.23 2.16
C ILE A 266 -13.51 -3.32 1.13
N PHE A 267 -12.29 -3.31 0.57
CA PHE A 267 -11.88 -4.17 -0.54
C PHE A 267 -12.07 -5.66 -0.25
N ASP A 268 -11.82 -6.07 0.98
CA ASP A 268 -11.92 -7.47 1.40
C ASP A 268 -13.38 -7.93 1.30
N ASN A 269 -14.33 -7.11 1.77
CA ASN A 269 -15.75 -7.41 1.69
C ASN A 269 -16.26 -7.41 0.24
N VAL A 270 -15.73 -6.53 -0.63
CA VAL A 270 -16.05 -6.53 -2.07
C VAL A 270 -15.59 -7.84 -2.71
N SER A 271 -14.40 -8.33 -2.36
CA SER A 271 -13.91 -9.63 -2.85
C SER A 271 -14.74 -10.79 -2.33
N LEU A 272 -15.07 -10.81 -1.05
CA LEU A 272 -15.91 -11.86 -0.46
C LEU A 272 -17.32 -11.89 -1.06
N HIS A 273 -17.87 -10.73 -1.45
CA HIS A 273 -19.17 -10.65 -2.12
C HIS A 273 -19.16 -11.16 -3.56
N ALA A 274 -17.99 -11.22 -4.19
CA ALA A 274 -17.87 -11.77 -5.55
C ALA A 274 -18.45 -13.20 -5.66
N LYS A 275 -18.36 -14.01 -4.59
CA LYS A 275 -18.97 -15.34 -4.52
C LYS A 275 -20.48 -15.28 -4.75
N ASP A 276 -21.16 -14.32 -4.12
CA ASP A 276 -22.62 -14.21 -4.18
C ASP A 276 -23.08 -13.74 -5.56
N VAL A 277 -22.28 -12.88 -6.21
CA VAL A 277 -22.59 -12.26 -7.50
C VAL A 277 -22.22 -13.15 -8.69
N LEU A 278 -21.03 -13.77 -8.63
CA LEU A 278 -20.51 -14.60 -9.74
C LEU A 278 -21.06 -16.04 -9.70
N LYS A 279 -21.67 -16.47 -8.57
CA LYS A 279 -22.12 -17.86 -8.33
C LYS A 279 -20.97 -18.88 -8.36
N GLU A 280 -19.75 -18.42 -8.11
CA GLU A 280 -18.53 -19.23 -8.06
C GLU A 280 -17.83 -19.05 -6.71
N ALA A 281 -16.88 -19.95 -6.38
CA ALA A 281 -16.05 -19.74 -5.21
C ALA A 281 -15.31 -18.40 -5.35
N SER A 282 -15.37 -17.54 -4.33
CA SER A 282 -14.78 -16.19 -4.39
C SER A 282 -13.28 -16.25 -4.70
N ALA A 283 -12.59 -17.29 -4.22
CA ALA A 283 -11.19 -17.54 -4.51
C ALA A 283 -10.90 -17.79 -6.01
N SER A 284 -11.83 -18.36 -6.78
CA SER A 284 -11.60 -18.71 -8.20
C SER A 284 -11.35 -17.49 -9.10
N SER A 285 -11.82 -16.31 -8.72
CA SER A 285 -11.65 -15.05 -9.46
C SER A 285 -10.63 -14.09 -8.86
N MET A 286 -9.95 -14.46 -7.76
CA MET A 286 -9.02 -13.55 -7.04
C MET A 286 -7.91 -13.00 -7.92
N GLY A 287 -7.31 -13.83 -8.77
CA GLY A 287 -6.27 -13.37 -9.69
C GLY A 287 -6.80 -12.33 -10.68
N THR A 288 -8.00 -12.56 -11.24
CA THR A 288 -8.67 -11.60 -12.13
C THR A 288 -9.01 -10.30 -11.39
N GLN A 289 -9.48 -10.37 -10.15
CA GLN A 289 -9.75 -9.20 -9.30
C GLN A 289 -8.47 -8.37 -9.12
N GLN A 290 -7.36 -8.99 -8.78
CA GLN A 290 -6.06 -8.34 -8.60
C GLN A 290 -5.52 -7.80 -9.94
N PHE A 291 -5.62 -8.57 -11.02
CA PHE A 291 -5.20 -8.12 -12.35
C PHE A 291 -5.91 -6.84 -12.78
N LEU A 292 -7.23 -6.78 -12.63
CA LEU A 292 -8.01 -5.58 -12.95
C LEU A 292 -7.64 -4.42 -12.03
N ARG A 293 -7.47 -4.67 -10.72
CA ARG A 293 -7.04 -3.67 -9.75
C ARG A 293 -5.74 -2.99 -10.17
N PHE A 294 -4.69 -3.77 -10.47
CA PHE A 294 -3.39 -3.22 -10.84
C PHE A 294 -3.35 -2.68 -12.27
N GLY A 295 -4.05 -3.32 -13.20
CA GLY A 295 -4.15 -2.85 -14.59
C GLY A 295 -4.82 -1.48 -14.70
N PHE A 296 -5.97 -1.28 -14.07
CA PHE A 296 -6.65 0.01 -14.03
C PHE A 296 -5.85 1.06 -13.24
N LYS A 297 -5.18 0.65 -12.16
CA LYS A 297 -4.30 1.54 -11.39
C LYS A 297 -3.14 2.06 -12.24
N ALA A 298 -2.54 1.22 -13.08
CA ALA A 298 -1.48 1.62 -14.01
C ALA A 298 -2.00 2.63 -15.05
N LEU A 299 -3.13 2.33 -15.69
CA LEU A 299 -3.76 3.22 -16.67
C LEU A 299 -4.19 4.56 -16.04
N ALA A 300 -4.83 4.51 -14.87
CA ALA A 300 -5.25 5.70 -14.15
C ALA A 300 -4.05 6.54 -13.69
N GLY A 301 -2.92 5.91 -13.32
CA GLY A 301 -1.70 6.61 -12.93
C GLY A 301 -1.17 7.53 -14.05
N LEU A 302 -1.18 7.05 -15.29
CA LEU A 302 -0.79 7.84 -16.46
C LEU A 302 -1.77 9.00 -16.70
N SER A 303 -3.07 8.72 -16.69
CA SER A 303 -4.12 9.70 -16.97
C SER A 303 -4.19 10.79 -15.90
N LEU A 304 -4.16 10.39 -14.62
CA LEU A 304 -4.22 11.32 -13.48
C LEU A 304 -2.92 12.11 -13.31
N GLY A 305 -1.76 11.51 -13.64
CA GLY A 305 -0.49 12.24 -13.69
C GLY A 305 -0.54 13.39 -14.71
N TRP A 306 -1.06 13.11 -15.91
CA TRP A 306 -1.30 14.16 -16.93
C TRP A 306 -2.32 15.20 -16.44
N LEU A 307 -3.42 14.77 -15.83
CA LEU A 307 -4.46 15.67 -15.31
C LEU A 307 -3.89 16.61 -14.24
N LEU A 308 -3.01 16.13 -13.35
CA LEU A 308 -2.35 16.96 -12.34
C LEU A 308 -1.57 18.11 -12.95
N THR A 309 -0.89 17.90 -14.10
CA THR A 309 -0.14 18.97 -14.78
C THR A 309 -1.05 20.08 -15.35
N LYS A 310 -2.33 19.78 -15.57
CA LYS A 310 -3.32 20.70 -16.13
C LYS A 310 -4.24 21.35 -15.10
N THR A 311 -4.27 20.81 -13.87
CA THR A 311 -5.21 21.22 -12.83
C THR A 311 -4.51 21.62 -11.53
N ASN A 312 -4.94 21.06 -10.42
CA ASN A 312 -4.39 21.37 -9.10
C ASN A 312 -4.49 20.13 -8.16
N PRO A 313 -3.75 20.11 -7.04
CA PRO A 313 -3.74 18.96 -6.13
C PRO A 313 -5.11 18.58 -5.56
N LYS A 314 -6.00 19.54 -5.26
CA LYS A 314 -7.36 19.25 -4.77
C LYS A 314 -8.19 18.49 -5.80
N THR A 315 -8.07 18.84 -7.09
CA THR A 315 -8.78 18.15 -8.16
C THR A 315 -8.43 16.68 -8.18
N MET A 316 -7.15 16.30 -7.93
CA MET A 316 -6.73 14.92 -7.89
C MET A 316 -7.39 14.14 -6.73
N LEU A 317 -7.48 14.76 -5.54
CA LEU A 317 -8.16 14.15 -4.40
C LEU A 317 -9.63 13.89 -4.69
N LEU A 318 -10.32 14.87 -5.27
CA LEU A 318 -11.73 14.72 -5.63
C LEU A 318 -11.95 13.71 -6.76
N THR A 319 -11.07 13.68 -7.78
CA THR A 319 -11.17 12.73 -8.90
C THR A 319 -10.95 11.29 -8.41
N THR A 320 -9.93 11.02 -7.61
CA THR A 320 -9.68 9.68 -7.08
C THR A 320 -10.82 9.22 -6.17
N THR A 321 -11.35 10.11 -5.34
CA THR A 321 -12.51 9.81 -4.49
C THR A 321 -13.77 9.56 -5.31
N LEU A 322 -14.00 10.33 -6.37
CA LEU A 322 -15.13 10.11 -7.30
C LEU A 322 -15.03 8.74 -7.99
N ILE A 323 -13.83 8.34 -8.43
CA ILE A 323 -13.62 7.01 -9.01
C ILE A 323 -13.97 5.92 -7.99
N LEU A 324 -13.60 6.08 -6.71
CA LEU A 324 -14.00 5.14 -5.64
C LEU A 324 -15.52 5.11 -5.45
N VAL A 325 -16.19 6.26 -5.44
CA VAL A 325 -17.67 6.32 -5.35
C VAL A 325 -18.32 5.61 -6.53
N ILE A 326 -17.84 5.84 -7.76
CA ILE A 326 -18.32 5.14 -8.96
C ILE A 326 -18.08 3.63 -8.82
N GLY A 327 -16.91 3.21 -8.34
CA GLY A 327 -16.59 1.82 -8.06
C GLY A 327 -17.56 1.19 -7.06
N MET A 328 -17.89 1.88 -5.98
CA MET A 328 -18.86 1.38 -4.98
C MET A 328 -20.29 1.35 -5.53
N CYS A 329 -20.69 2.34 -6.32
CA CYS A 329 -21.98 2.29 -7.03
C CYS A 329 -22.03 1.09 -7.98
N TRP A 330 -20.93 0.76 -8.66
CA TRP A 330 -20.82 -0.41 -9.52
C TRP A 330 -20.97 -1.72 -8.72
N VAL A 331 -20.32 -1.82 -7.56
CA VAL A 331 -20.46 -2.96 -6.63
C VAL A 331 -21.92 -3.18 -6.22
N LEU A 332 -22.67 -2.11 -5.99
CA LEU A 332 -24.07 -2.15 -5.53
C LEU A 332 -25.08 -2.46 -6.65
N SER A 333 -24.73 -2.17 -7.91
CA SER A 333 -25.71 -2.16 -9.00
C SER A 333 -25.50 -3.26 -10.04
N VAL A 334 -24.26 -3.80 -10.15
CA VAL A 334 -23.86 -4.67 -11.26
C VAL A 334 -23.74 -6.12 -10.81
N THR A 335 -24.22 -7.04 -11.64
CA THR A 335 -24.21 -8.48 -11.38
C THR A 335 -23.45 -9.24 -12.47
N GLY A 336 -23.16 -10.52 -12.23
CA GLY A 336 -22.43 -11.37 -13.16
C GLY A 336 -20.99 -10.92 -13.37
N SER A 337 -20.37 -11.32 -14.48
CA SER A 337 -18.93 -11.09 -14.73
C SER A 337 -18.55 -9.60 -14.79
N TRP A 338 -19.49 -8.70 -15.13
CA TRP A 338 -19.26 -7.27 -15.13
C TRP A 338 -18.95 -6.68 -13.72
N TYR A 339 -19.34 -7.40 -12.66
CA TYR A 339 -18.97 -7.07 -11.29
C TYR A 339 -17.45 -6.92 -11.11
N LEU A 340 -16.66 -7.70 -11.82
CA LEU A 340 -15.20 -7.70 -11.73
C LEU A 340 -14.57 -6.33 -12.10
N ILE A 341 -15.26 -5.51 -12.91
CA ILE A 341 -14.81 -4.16 -13.24
C ILE A 341 -14.71 -3.26 -11.99
N SER A 342 -15.50 -3.54 -10.94
CA SER A 342 -15.40 -2.81 -9.67
C SER A 342 -13.98 -2.82 -9.11
N PHE A 343 -13.25 -3.93 -9.23
CA PHE A 343 -11.88 -4.04 -8.77
C PHE A 343 -10.94 -3.11 -9.54
N GLY A 344 -11.16 -2.95 -10.83
CA GLY A 344 -10.45 -1.97 -11.65
C GLY A 344 -10.73 -0.54 -11.20
N LEU A 345 -12.01 -0.17 -11.06
CA LEU A 345 -12.41 1.17 -10.62
C LEU A 345 -11.87 1.49 -9.23
N LEU A 346 -12.05 0.59 -8.26
CA LEU A 346 -11.52 0.76 -6.93
C LEU A 346 -9.99 0.83 -6.93
N GLY A 347 -9.31 -0.01 -7.73
CA GLY A 347 -7.86 0.02 -7.91
C GLY A 347 -7.35 1.33 -8.49
N ALA A 348 -8.04 1.91 -9.49
CA ALA A 348 -7.72 3.23 -10.02
C ALA A 348 -7.91 4.33 -8.95
N GLY A 349 -8.97 4.23 -8.16
CA GLY A 349 -9.23 5.14 -7.05
C GLY A 349 -8.17 5.09 -5.94
N GLU A 350 -7.52 3.94 -5.71
CA GLU A 350 -6.43 3.79 -4.71
C GLU A 350 -5.24 4.72 -4.95
N LEU A 351 -5.14 5.35 -6.11
CA LEU A 351 -4.14 6.38 -6.35
C LEU A 351 -4.28 7.59 -5.41
N PHE A 352 -5.37 7.70 -4.66
CA PHE A 352 -5.45 8.63 -3.54
C PHE A 352 -4.24 8.51 -2.61
N GLY A 353 -3.69 7.30 -2.42
CA GLY A 353 -2.49 7.04 -1.62
C GLY A 353 -1.24 7.78 -2.10
N ALA A 354 -1.19 8.20 -3.37
CA ALA A 354 -0.13 9.05 -3.91
C ALA A 354 -0.50 10.55 -3.86
N TYR A 355 -1.76 10.88 -4.11
CA TYR A 355 -2.17 12.27 -4.24
C TYR A 355 -2.40 12.97 -2.89
N PHE A 356 -2.82 12.27 -1.83
CA PHE A 356 -2.88 12.86 -0.49
C PHE A 356 -1.51 13.25 0.06
N PRO A 357 -0.48 12.40 0.05
CA PRO A 357 0.88 12.82 0.41
C PRO A 357 1.36 14.01 -0.42
N ASN A 358 1.06 14.04 -1.73
CA ASN A 358 1.39 15.19 -2.59
C ASN A 358 0.68 16.48 -2.14
N TYR A 359 -0.61 16.40 -1.78
CA TYR A 359 -1.36 17.56 -1.26
C TYR A 359 -0.77 18.06 0.07
N ILE A 360 -0.47 17.13 1.00
CA ILE A 360 0.16 17.45 2.29
C ILE A 360 1.54 18.08 2.07
N ALA A 361 2.36 17.50 1.19
CA ALA A 361 3.68 18.05 0.85
C ALA A 361 3.60 19.49 0.29
N THR A 362 2.62 19.74 -0.59
CA THR A 362 2.38 21.07 -1.17
C THR A 362 1.88 22.09 -0.13
N SER A 363 1.19 21.62 0.92
CA SER A 363 0.68 22.44 2.02
C SER A 363 1.71 22.72 3.11
N SER A 364 2.83 22.00 3.12
CA SER A 364 3.84 22.02 4.17
C SER A 364 4.94 23.03 3.88
N SER A 365 5.58 23.59 4.92
CA SER A 365 6.86 24.27 4.79
C SER A 365 7.94 23.30 4.32
N LYS A 366 8.96 23.78 3.61
CA LYS A 366 10.05 22.95 3.07
C LYS A 366 10.76 22.10 4.13
N SER A 367 10.90 22.64 5.35
CA SER A 367 11.52 21.93 6.48
C SER A 367 10.64 20.83 7.08
N GLN A 368 9.31 20.94 6.98
CA GLN A 368 8.35 20.05 7.65
C GLN A 368 7.70 19.01 6.73
N VAL A 369 7.93 19.05 5.41
CA VAL A 369 7.30 18.11 4.45
C VAL A 369 7.40 16.65 4.90
N ARG A 370 8.62 16.23 5.30
CA ARG A 370 8.87 14.83 5.71
C ARG A 370 8.07 14.45 6.96
N ALA A 371 8.05 15.32 7.96
CA ALA A 371 7.32 15.11 9.20
C ALA A 371 5.80 15.05 8.94
N ASN A 372 5.27 15.98 8.16
CA ASN A 372 3.84 16.07 7.86
C ASN A 372 3.33 14.85 7.05
N VAL A 373 4.14 14.34 6.10
CA VAL A 373 3.82 13.10 5.38
C VAL A 373 3.87 11.88 6.32
N ALA A 374 4.80 11.85 7.29
CA ALA A 374 4.85 10.80 8.31
C ALA A 374 3.62 10.83 9.23
N TYR A 375 3.15 12.03 9.63
CA TYR A 375 1.91 12.18 10.42
C TYR A 375 0.68 11.73 9.64
N LEU A 376 0.64 11.94 8.32
CA LEU A 376 -0.41 11.38 7.48
C LEU A 376 -0.41 9.85 7.53
N GLY A 377 0.77 9.22 7.49
CA GLY A 377 0.93 7.78 7.65
C GLY A 377 0.41 7.27 9.00
N LEU A 378 0.64 8.04 10.09
CA LEU A 378 0.10 7.73 11.40
C LEU A 378 -1.44 7.76 11.40
N VAL A 379 -2.05 8.76 10.75
CA VAL A 379 -3.51 8.82 10.59
C VAL A 379 -4.01 7.61 9.80
N GLY A 380 -3.27 7.17 8.77
CA GLY A 380 -3.57 5.99 7.97
C GLY A 380 -3.68 4.69 8.80
N SER A 381 -2.92 4.56 9.89
CA SER A 381 -2.98 3.37 10.73
C SER A 381 -4.35 3.15 11.40
N PHE A 382 -5.09 4.21 11.67
CA PHE A 382 -6.45 4.12 12.24
C PHE A 382 -7.47 3.51 11.26
N VAL A 383 -7.15 3.42 9.98
CA VAL A 383 -8.01 2.77 8.96
C VAL A 383 -8.26 1.29 9.27
N GLY A 384 -7.37 0.63 10.00
CA GLY A 384 -7.57 -0.74 10.46
C GLY A 384 -8.87 -0.95 11.24
N PHE A 385 -9.35 0.08 11.98
CA PHE A 385 -10.66 0.01 12.65
C PHE A 385 -11.82 -0.06 11.65
N ALA A 386 -11.71 0.58 10.49
CA ALA A 386 -12.73 0.51 9.45
C ALA A 386 -12.85 -0.91 8.88
N SER A 387 -11.73 -1.62 8.66
CA SER A 387 -11.75 -3.02 8.19
C SER A 387 -12.52 -3.94 9.16
N VAL A 388 -12.25 -3.82 10.47
CA VAL A 388 -12.98 -4.58 11.50
C VAL A 388 -14.46 -4.20 11.52
N LEU A 389 -14.76 -2.89 11.44
CA LEU A 389 -16.13 -2.38 11.43
C LEU A 389 -16.94 -2.94 10.25
N TYR A 390 -16.37 -2.95 9.05
CA TYR A 390 -17.05 -3.51 7.87
C TYR A 390 -17.29 -5.01 8.00
N GLY A 391 -16.34 -5.75 8.56
CA GLY A 391 -16.53 -7.16 8.89
C GLY A 391 -17.69 -7.38 9.84
N ALA A 392 -17.73 -6.61 10.96
CA ALA A 392 -18.80 -6.69 11.95
C ALA A 392 -20.18 -6.29 11.39
N ILE A 393 -20.23 -5.23 10.55
CA ILE A 393 -21.45 -4.82 9.85
C ILE A 393 -21.90 -5.95 8.91
N SER A 394 -20.98 -6.57 8.19
CA SER A 394 -21.27 -7.65 7.25
C SER A 394 -21.80 -8.90 7.96
N ASP A 395 -21.21 -9.28 9.09
CA ASP A 395 -21.68 -10.43 9.88
C ASP A 395 -23.09 -10.20 10.44
N ARG A 396 -23.47 -8.95 10.79
CA ARG A 396 -24.75 -8.64 11.43
C ARG A 396 -25.87 -8.27 10.45
N TRP A 397 -25.55 -7.50 9.41
CA TRP A 397 -26.54 -6.91 8.49
C TRP A 397 -26.29 -7.26 7.00
N GLY A 398 -25.30 -8.10 6.75
CA GLY A 398 -24.91 -8.47 5.40
C GLY A 398 -23.94 -7.47 4.74
N ARG A 399 -23.22 -7.95 3.72
CA ARG A 399 -22.16 -7.17 3.04
C ARG A 399 -22.67 -5.90 2.36
N ILE A 400 -23.91 -5.93 1.85
CA ILE A 400 -24.54 -4.76 1.21
C ILE A 400 -24.62 -3.59 2.18
N ALA A 401 -24.90 -3.83 3.48
CA ALA A 401 -24.91 -2.78 4.49
C ALA A 401 -23.53 -2.13 4.68
N SER A 402 -22.47 -2.93 4.64
CA SER A 402 -21.09 -2.41 4.70
C SER A 402 -20.75 -1.56 3.47
N PHE A 403 -21.25 -1.91 2.27
CA PHE A 403 -21.05 -1.15 1.04
C PHE A 403 -21.77 0.20 1.08
N HIS A 404 -23.00 0.26 1.57
CA HIS A 404 -23.69 1.53 1.78
C HIS A 404 -22.96 2.41 2.79
N THR A 405 -22.45 1.83 3.88
CA THR A 405 -21.66 2.56 4.89
C THR A 405 -20.39 3.15 4.25
N ALA A 406 -19.63 2.35 3.50
CA ALA A 406 -18.43 2.79 2.80
C ALA A 406 -18.72 3.91 1.78
N THR A 407 -19.79 3.76 1.01
CA THR A 407 -20.23 4.78 0.04
C THR A 407 -20.59 6.10 0.75
N GLY A 408 -21.31 6.02 1.88
CA GLY A 408 -21.64 7.20 2.70
C GLY A 408 -20.39 7.90 3.22
N ILE A 409 -19.38 7.16 3.67
CA ILE A 409 -18.08 7.70 4.11
C ILE A 409 -17.35 8.39 2.97
N LEU A 410 -17.32 7.79 1.77
CA LEU A 410 -16.68 8.40 0.58
C LEU A 410 -17.38 9.69 0.15
N LEU A 411 -18.71 9.73 0.17
CA LEU A 411 -19.49 10.93 -0.14
C LEU A 411 -19.23 12.03 0.90
N ALA A 412 -19.20 11.70 2.18
CA ALA A 412 -18.86 12.63 3.24
C ALA A 412 -17.43 13.18 3.08
N ALA A 413 -16.46 12.34 2.73
CA ALA A 413 -15.10 12.74 2.40
C ALA A 413 -15.05 13.71 1.22
N MET A 414 -15.79 13.43 0.16
CA MET A 414 -15.84 14.26 -1.04
C MET A 414 -16.43 15.64 -0.74
N ILE A 415 -17.53 15.71 0.02
CA ILE A 415 -18.16 16.97 0.47
C ILE A 415 -17.17 17.77 1.34
N LEU A 416 -16.55 17.10 2.34
CA LEU A 416 -15.57 17.73 3.23
C LEU A 416 -14.43 18.37 2.43
N MET A 417 -13.82 17.60 1.53
CA MET A 417 -12.70 18.06 0.72
C MET A 417 -13.12 19.19 -0.24
N ALA A 418 -14.30 19.08 -0.85
CA ALA A 418 -14.82 20.11 -1.72
C ALA A 418 -15.02 21.44 -0.99
N ALA A 419 -15.55 21.40 0.24
CA ALA A 419 -15.84 22.59 1.04
C ALA A 419 -14.62 23.16 1.78
N ALA A 420 -13.75 22.30 2.35
CA ALA A 420 -12.74 22.73 3.31
C ALA A 420 -11.33 22.88 2.73
N LEU A 421 -10.99 22.18 1.62
CA LEU A 421 -9.64 22.23 1.08
C LEU A 421 -9.50 23.36 0.05
N PRO A 422 -8.42 24.17 0.12
CA PRO A 422 -8.08 25.10 -0.96
C PRO A 422 -7.56 24.34 -2.20
N SER A 423 -7.85 24.87 -3.40
CA SER A 423 -7.42 24.27 -4.67
C SER A 423 -5.90 24.27 -4.81
N ARG A 424 -5.27 25.35 -4.37
CA ARG A 424 -3.82 25.51 -4.31
C ARG A 424 -3.46 25.92 -2.89
N PRO A 425 -3.05 24.97 -2.02
CA PRO A 425 -2.69 25.31 -0.66
C PRO A 425 -1.42 26.16 -0.66
N VAL A 426 -1.39 27.15 0.22
CA VAL A 426 -0.20 27.95 0.48
C VAL A 426 0.65 27.19 1.50
N PRO A 427 1.98 27.08 1.34
CA PRO A 427 2.84 26.51 2.37
C PRO A 427 2.70 27.22 3.71
N GLN A 428 2.86 26.47 4.80
CA GLN A 428 2.63 26.94 6.17
C GLN A 428 3.51 28.13 6.59
N ASP A 429 4.72 28.21 6.04
CA ASP A 429 5.71 29.25 6.28
C ASP A 429 5.48 30.56 5.47
N LEU A 430 4.52 30.57 4.55
CA LEU A 430 4.18 31.73 3.73
C LEU A 430 2.88 32.43 4.18
N LYS A 431 2.35 32.03 5.34
CA LYS A 431 1.21 32.66 6.01
C LYS A 431 1.64 33.54 7.16
#